data_9c0088ffe5929799545a749d29cb4fa4
#
_entry.id   9c0088ffe5929799545a749d29cb4fa4
#
_cell.length_a   1.000
_cell.length_b   1.000
_cell.length_c   1.000
_cell.angle_alpha   90.00
_cell.angle_beta   90.00
_cell.angle_gamma   90.00
#
_symmetry.space_group_name_H-M   'P 1'
#
loop_
_entity.id
_entity.type
_entity.pdbx_description
1 polymer ?
#
loop_
_entity_poly.entity_id
_entity_poly.type
_entity_poly.pdbx_seq_one_letter_code
_entity_poly.pdbx_strand_id
1 'polypeptide(L)'
;MFGCFFIMSYLKERIKHAVRFRHKRGYGVHSPFMFNLILNAIRDKEKQYTYPENIEKRDGLGHRKKKEFRLLSRLTRYLKVNSVTCFGVGAPRIGNYLKAMEPGADIQVNGGTLPPEVDFIYLGRGFQQYLPADLEREILFAAGGKRRCIVITDIYKSRQAGRLWRQGRERATVCLDMMWYGILLFDEKLQKGRYNLII
;
A
#
# COMPACT_ATOMS: atom_id res chain seq x y z
N MET A 1 7.28 28.14 8.96
CA MET A 1 6.30 27.79 10.01
C MET A 1 5.46 26.53 9.72
N PHE A 2 5.35 26.05 8.45
CA PHE A 2 4.56 24.86 8.08
C PHE A 2 5.20 23.50 8.41
N GLY A 3 6.52 23.41 8.52
CA GLY A 3 7.21 22.13 8.80
C GLY A 3 6.99 21.60 10.23
N CYS A 4 6.87 22.48 11.20
CA CYS A 4 6.72 22.13 12.61
C CYS A 4 5.35 21.46 12.90
N PHE A 5 4.30 21.92 12.23
CA PHE A 5 2.94 21.39 12.40
C PHE A 5 2.81 19.95 11.85
N PHE A 6 3.50 19.66 10.74
CA PHE A 6 3.53 18.31 10.17
C PHE A 6 4.33 17.32 11.02
N ILE A 7 5.45 17.77 11.58
CA ILE A 7 6.28 16.94 12.47
C ILE A 7 5.51 16.60 13.75
N MET A 8 4.80 17.56 14.34
CA MET A 8 3.97 17.33 15.52
C MET A 8 2.79 16.39 15.23
N SER A 9 2.15 16.52 14.08
CA SER A 9 1.07 15.61 13.66
C SER A 9 1.59 14.19 13.47
N TYR A 10 2.76 14.02 12.84
CA TYR A 10 3.41 12.72 12.67
C TYR A 10 3.80 12.07 14.00
N LEU A 11 4.37 12.84 14.95
CA LEU A 11 4.73 12.35 16.28
C LEU A 11 3.49 11.91 17.07
N LYS A 12 2.43 12.69 17.01
CA LYS A 12 1.15 12.39 17.65
C LYS A 12 0.54 11.08 17.13
N GLU A 13 0.56 10.87 15.81
CA GLU A 13 0.08 9.61 15.23
C GLU A 13 1.01 8.44 15.58
N ARG A 14 2.31 8.65 15.66
CA ARG A 14 3.27 7.63 16.08
C ARG A 14 3.03 7.16 17.51
N ILE A 15 2.72 8.08 18.43
CA ILE A 15 2.36 7.77 19.82
C ILE A 15 1.04 7.00 19.85
N LYS A 16 0.02 7.44 19.11
CA LYS A 16 -1.26 6.72 18.99
C LYS A 16 -1.07 5.29 18.45
N HIS A 17 -0.21 5.10 17.44
CA HIS A 17 0.11 3.77 16.92
C HIS A 17 0.83 2.90 17.97
N ALA A 18 1.75 3.48 18.74
CA ALA A 18 2.45 2.76 19.80
C ALA A 18 1.50 2.28 20.92
N VAL A 19 0.50 3.10 21.25
CA VAL A 19 -0.50 2.80 22.30
C VAL A 19 -1.56 1.80 21.79
N ARG A 20 -1.90 1.82 20.51
CA ARG A 20 -2.87 0.90 19.90
C ARG A 20 -2.28 -0.48 19.60
N PHE A 21 -1.73 -1.08 20.61
CA PHE A 21 -0.98 -2.35 20.54
C PHE A 21 -1.81 -3.58 20.14
N ARG A 22 -3.13 -3.50 20.23
CA ARG A 22 -4.05 -4.66 20.14
C ARG A 22 -4.03 -5.39 18.80
N HIS A 23 -3.84 -4.71 17.68
CA HIS A 23 -3.88 -5.35 16.36
C HIS A 23 -2.51 -5.85 15.85
N LYS A 24 -1.46 -5.70 16.65
CA LYS A 24 -0.08 -6.00 16.24
C LYS A 24 0.16 -7.46 15.83
N ARG A 25 -0.67 -8.39 16.31
CA ARG A 25 -0.57 -9.84 16.04
C ARG A 25 -1.88 -10.45 15.53
N GLY A 26 -2.79 -9.64 15.01
CA GLY A 26 -4.11 -10.13 14.61
C GLY A 26 -5.10 -10.32 15.77
N TYR A 27 -4.74 -9.96 17.00
CA TYR A 27 -5.67 -9.98 18.13
C TYR A 27 -6.81 -8.99 17.93
N GLY A 28 -8.05 -9.48 18.08
CA GLY A 28 -9.27 -8.67 17.86
C GLY A 28 -9.64 -8.51 16.39
N VAL A 29 -9.00 -9.23 15.49
CA VAL A 29 -9.40 -9.30 14.07
C VAL A 29 -10.37 -10.48 13.91
N HIS A 30 -11.66 -10.17 13.77
CA HIS A 30 -12.71 -11.18 13.63
C HIS A 30 -12.90 -11.66 12.19
N SER A 31 -12.33 -10.96 11.20
CA SER A 31 -12.40 -11.37 9.79
C SER A 31 -11.33 -12.42 9.47
N PRO A 32 -11.70 -13.63 9.04
CA PRO A 32 -10.74 -14.68 8.65
C PRO A 32 -9.81 -14.20 7.52
N PHE A 33 -10.36 -13.47 6.55
CA PHE A 33 -9.57 -12.87 5.48
C PHE A 33 -8.49 -11.94 6.02
N MET A 34 -8.85 -11.03 6.92
CA MET A 34 -7.90 -10.06 7.50
C MET A 34 -6.85 -10.72 8.37
N PHE A 35 -7.25 -11.72 9.15
CA PHE A 35 -6.31 -12.51 9.93
C PHE A 35 -5.25 -13.17 9.04
N ASN A 36 -5.67 -13.84 7.98
CA ASN A 36 -4.79 -14.50 7.02
C ASN A 36 -3.92 -13.49 6.24
N LEU A 37 -4.48 -12.35 5.82
CA LEU A 37 -3.71 -11.28 5.16
C LEU A 37 -2.59 -10.76 6.07
N ILE A 38 -2.88 -10.55 7.36
CA ILE A 38 -1.89 -10.08 8.33
C ILE A 38 -0.78 -11.10 8.53
N LEU A 39 -1.12 -12.36 8.70
CA LEU A 39 -0.13 -13.41 8.94
C LEU A 39 0.73 -13.71 7.72
N ASN A 40 0.11 -13.87 6.55
CA ASN A 40 0.77 -14.39 5.37
C ASN A 40 1.38 -13.30 4.49
N ALA A 41 0.69 -12.16 4.30
CA ALA A 41 1.21 -11.11 3.43
C ALA A 41 1.92 -9.99 4.20
N ILE A 42 1.33 -9.47 5.28
CA ILE A 42 1.89 -8.32 5.97
C ILE A 42 3.11 -8.72 6.83
N ARG A 43 3.01 -9.80 7.57
CA ARG A 43 4.07 -10.23 8.51
C ARG A 43 5.02 -11.28 7.95
N ASP A 44 4.58 -12.08 6.95
CA ASP A 44 5.33 -13.20 6.38
C ASP A 44 5.94 -14.09 7.49
N LYS A 45 5.08 -14.51 8.43
CA LYS A 45 5.51 -15.24 9.63
C LYS A 45 6.21 -16.55 9.29
N GLU A 46 5.76 -17.22 8.24
CA GLU A 46 6.28 -18.52 7.81
C GLU A 46 7.41 -18.40 6.79
N LYS A 47 7.82 -17.18 6.44
CA LYS A 47 8.89 -16.90 5.46
C LYS A 47 8.68 -17.66 4.14
N GLN A 48 7.45 -17.69 3.66
CA GLN A 48 7.03 -18.45 2.48
C GLN A 48 7.51 -17.88 1.14
N TYR A 49 8.06 -16.66 1.17
CA TYR A 49 8.40 -15.91 -0.05
C TYR A 49 9.91 -15.87 -0.29
N THR A 50 10.30 -16.23 -1.50
CA THR A 50 11.66 -16.01 -2.00
C THR A 50 11.74 -14.66 -2.67
N TYR A 51 12.78 -13.88 -2.39
CA TYR A 51 12.93 -12.52 -2.92
C TYR A 51 14.11 -12.42 -3.89
N PRO A 52 14.06 -11.50 -4.89
CA PRO A 52 15.11 -11.32 -5.86
C PRO A 52 16.28 -10.53 -5.26
N GLU A 53 17.11 -11.19 -4.45
CA GLU A 53 18.24 -10.57 -3.75
C GLU A 53 19.26 -9.92 -4.70
N ASN A 54 19.41 -10.45 -5.91
CA ASN A 54 20.23 -9.86 -6.95
C ASN A 54 19.75 -8.47 -7.35
N ILE A 55 18.44 -8.27 -7.48
CA ILE A 55 17.82 -6.96 -7.75
C ILE A 55 17.99 -6.05 -6.53
N GLU A 56 17.76 -6.56 -5.33
CA GLU A 56 17.93 -5.78 -4.10
C GLU A 56 19.35 -5.25 -3.92
N LYS A 57 20.37 -6.06 -4.27
CA LYS A 57 21.77 -5.69 -4.24
C LYS A 57 22.12 -4.70 -5.35
N ARG A 58 21.74 -5.01 -6.60
CA ARG A 58 21.98 -4.14 -7.76
C ARG A 58 21.41 -2.73 -7.56
N ASP A 59 20.19 -2.64 -7.05
CA ASP A 59 19.50 -1.37 -6.87
C ASP A 59 19.88 -0.66 -5.56
N GLY A 60 20.80 -1.23 -4.76
CA GLY A 60 21.27 -0.66 -3.51
C GLY A 60 20.15 -0.42 -2.50
N LEU A 61 19.17 -1.33 -2.42
CA LEU A 61 18.00 -1.13 -1.56
C LEU A 61 18.41 -1.20 -0.09
N GLY A 62 18.30 -0.08 0.61
CA GLY A 62 18.43 -0.04 2.07
C GLY A 62 17.32 -0.82 2.78
N HIS A 63 17.53 -1.18 4.04
CA HIS A 63 16.65 -2.05 4.84
C HIS A 63 15.16 -1.66 4.77
N ARG A 64 14.85 -0.37 4.88
CA ARG A 64 13.48 0.13 4.81
C ARG A 64 12.84 -0.09 3.43
N LYS A 65 13.60 0.16 2.35
CA LYS A 65 13.11 -0.04 0.98
C LYS A 65 12.93 -1.52 0.66
N LYS A 66 13.82 -2.39 1.14
CA LYS A 66 13.63 -3.85 1.05
C LYS A 66 12.32 -4.29 1.70
N LYS A 67 12.04 -3.83 2.93
CA LYS A 67 10.77 -4.13 3.61
C LYS A 67 9.56 -3.66 2.81
N GLU A 68 9.62 -2.46 2.23
CA GLU A 68 8.56 -1.91 1.39
C GLU A 68 8.32 -2.78 0.15
N PHE A 69 9.37 -3.07 -0.62
CA PHE A 69 9.30 -3.86 -1.86
C PHE A 69 8.80 -5.28 -1.60
N ARG A 70 9.34 -5.92 -0.56
CA ARG A 70 8.91 -7.24 -0.11
C ARG A 70 7.45 -7.27 0.34
N LEU A 71 6.99 -6.23 1.07
CA LEU A 71 5.58 -6.10 1.44
C LEU A 71 4.68 -6.00 0.21
N LEU A 72 5.04 -5.16 -0.76
CA LEU A 72 4.23 -4.99 -1.97
C LEU A 72 4.16 -6.28 -2.78
N SER A 73 5.27 -7.00 -2.96
CA SER A 73 5.27 -8.28 -3.67
C SER A 73 4.45 -9.36 -2.95
N ARG A 74 4.47 -9.40 -1.62
CA ARG A 74 3.60 -10.31 -0.87
C ARG A 74 2.12 -9.96 -1.03
N LEU A 75 1.79 -8.66 -1.02
CA LEU A 75 0.42 -8.21 -1.22
C LEU A 75 -0.10 -8.56 -2.61
N THR A 76 0.69 -8.30 -3.66
CA THR A 76 0.29 -8.63 -5.05
C THR A 76 0.06 -10.13 -5.21
N ARG A 77 0.97 -10.96 -4.68
CA ARG A 77 0.83 -12.42 -4.72
C ARG A 77 -0.35 -12.93 -3.91
N TYR A 78 -0.51 -12.47 -2.67
CA TYR A 78 -1.59 -12.90 -1.79
C TYR A 78 -2.98 -12.54 -2.36
N LEU A 79 -3.09 -11.36 -2.95
CA LEU A 79 -4.32 -10.87 -3.56
C LEU A 79 -4.54 -11.42 -4.99
N LYS A 80 -3.58 -12.18 -5.54
CA LYS A 80 -3.61 -12.73 -6.91
C LYS A 80 -3.85 -11.63 -7.95
N VAL A 81 -3.02 -10.61 -7.90
CA VAL A 81 -3.12 -9.43 -8.74
C VAL A 81 -2.61 -9.72 -10.15
N ASN A 82 -3.38 -9.34 -11.16
CA ASN A 82 -3.01 -9.49 -12.57
C ASN A 82 -2.50 -8.17 -13.20
N SER A 83 -2.97 -7.04 -12.70
CA SER A 83 -2.63 -5.71 -13.23
C SER A 83 -2.21 -4.76 -12.13
N VAL A 84 -1.03 -4.17 -12.27
CA VAL A 84 -0.42 -3.27 -11.30
C VAL A 84 -0.08 -1.94 -11.96
N THR A 85 -0.44 -0.84 -11.33
CA THR A 85 0.01 0.49 -11.75
C THR A 85 0.76 1.17 -10.60
N CYS A 86 1.97 1.64 -10.89
CA CYS A 86 2.85 2.29 -9.92
C CYS A 86 3.08 3.75 -10.30
N PHE A 87 2.84 4.66 -9.36
CA PHE A 87 3.12 6.08 -9.52
C PHE A 87 4.16 6.56 -8.50
N GLY A 88 5.07 7.43 -8.92
CA GLY A 88 6.04 8.09 -8.06
C GLY A 88 7.49 7.97 -8.52
N VAL A 89 8.38 8.69 -7.84
CA VAL A 89 9.82 8.73 -8.17
C VAL A 89 10.47 7.33 -8.13
N GLY A 90 10.05 6.47 -7.21
CA GLY A 90 10.55 5.11 -7.07
C GLY A 90 9.79 4.05 -7.88
N ALA A 91 8.75 4.45 -8.62
CA ALA A 91 7.88 3.52 -9.34
C ALA A 91 8.61 2.62 -10.35
N PRO A 92 9.63 3.09 -11.15
CA PRO A 92 10.36 2.21 -12.05
C PRO A 92 11.07 1.06 -11.33
N ARG A 93 11.71 1.34 -10.20
CA ARG A 93 12.41 0.29 -9.42
C ARG A 93 11.45 -0.73 -8.83
N ILE A 94 10.31 -0.24 -8.30
CA ILE A 94 9.28 -1.12 -7.74
C ILE A 94 8.60 -1.95 -8.82
N GLY A 95 8.31 -1.36 -9.99
CA GLY A 95 7.76 -2.07 -11.14
C GLY A 95 8.66 -3.22 -11.59
N ASN A 96 9.97 -2.96 -11.72
CA ASN A 96 10.96 -3.99 -12.07
C ASN A 96 11.03 -5.10 -11.01
N TYR A 97 10.94 -4.74 -9.72
CA TYR A 97 10.94 -5.70 -8.63
C TYR A 97 9.69 -6.59 -8.66
N LEU A 98 8.53 -5.99 -8.82
CA LEU A 98 7.26 -6.72 -8.91
C LEU A 98 7.22 -7.60 -10.16
N LYS A 99 7.75 -7.15 -11.30
CA LYS A 99 7.84 -7.95 -12.52
C LYS A 99 8.71 -9.20 -12.35
N ALA A 100 9.79 -9.08 -11.58
CA ALA A 100 10.63 -10.23 -11.25
C ALA A 100 9.93 -11.22 -10.30
N MET A 101 9.06 -10.71 -9.41
CA MET A 101 8.30 -11.56 -8.48
C MET A 101 7.05 -12.20 -9.11
N GLU A 102 6.41 -11.48 -10.03
CA GLU A 102 5.17 -11.89 -10.71
C GLU A 102 5.32 -11.65 -12.22
N PRO A 103 6.04 -12.52 -12.95
CA PRO A 103 6.30 -12.33 -14.38
C PRO A 103 5.03 -12.26 -15.24
N GLY A 104 3.94 -12.89 -14.80
CA GLY A 104 2.65 -12.90 -15.49
C GLY A 104 1.83 -11.62 -15.32
N ALA A 105 2.16 -10.77 -14.34
CA ALA A 105 1.40 -9.55 -14.11
C ALA A 105 1.71 -8.47 -15.15
N ASP A 106 0.66 -7.73 -15.57
CA ASP A 106 0.82 -6.50 -16.34
C ASP A 106 1.20 -5.36 -15.39
N ILE A 107 2.36 -4.73 -15.61
CA ILE A 107 2.88 -3.70 -14.72
C ILE A 107 3.14 -2.42 -15.49
N GLN A 108 2.40 -1.37 -15.13
CA GLN A 108 2.56 -0.03 -15.68
C GLN A 108 3.23 0.90 -14.66
N VAL A 109 4.05 1.80 -15.17
CA VAL A 109 4.83 2.73 -14.34
C VAL A 109 4.67 4.15 -14.84
N ASN A 110 4.20 5.05 -13.97
CA ASN A 110 4.02 6.47 -14.26
C ASN A 110 3.24 6.75 -15.56
N GLY A 111 2.29 5.87 -15.88
CA GLY A 111 1.43 6.01 -17.06
C GLY A 111 0.43 7.17 -16.91
N GLY A 112 0.09 7.83 -18.01
CA GLY A 112 -0.88 8.93 -18.03
C GLY A 112 -2.35 8.48 -17.90
N THR A 113 -2.63 7.19 -17.98
CA THR A 113 -3.97 6.61 -17.88
C THR A 113 -3.98 5.43 -16.93
N LEU A 114 -5.13 5.16 -16.35
CA LEU A 114 -5.33 4.00 -15.49
C LEU A 114 -6.02 2.89 -16.32
N PRO A 115 -5.42 1.68 -16.40
CA PRO A 115 -6.11 0.57 -17.05
C PRO A 115 -7.46 0.29 -16.36
N PRO A 116 -8.53 0.01 -17.12
CA PRO A 116 -9.85 -0.24 -16.54
C PRO A 116 -9.87 -1.46 -15.62
N GLU A 117 -8.99 -2.42 -15.86
CA GLU A 117 -8.89 -3.69 -15.12
C GLU A 117 -7.76 -3.69 -14.06
N VAL A 118 -7.25 -2.50 -13.65
CA VAL A 118 -6.17 -2.46 -12.66
C VAL A 118 -6.66 -2.94 -11.29
N ASP A 119 -5.98 -3.96 -10.76
CA ASP A 119 -6.27 -4.57 -9.46
C ASP A 119 -5.47 -3.94 -8.32
N PHE A 120 -4.28 -3.43 -8.64
CA PHE A 120 -3.34 -2.93 -7.64
C PHE A 120 -2.73 -1.60 -8.05
N ILE A 121 -2.86 -0.61 -7.17
CA ILE A 121 -2.31 0.73 -7.41
C ILE A 121 -1.32 1.06 -6.28
N TYR A 122 -0.10 1.38 -6.66
CA TYR A 122 0.91 1.88 -5.73
C TYR A 122 1.16 3.37 -5.95
N LEU A 123 0.92 4.16 -4.91
CA LEU A 123 1.19 5.59 -4.85
C LEU A 123 2.42 5.85 -3.99
N GLY A 124 3.57 5.86 -4.63
CA GLY A 124 4.88 6.07 -4.01
C GLY A 124 5.16 7.54 -3.71
N ARG A 125 6.32 7.80 -3.11
CA ARG A 125 6.74 9.17 -2.81
C ARG A 125 6.76 10.03 -4.08
N GLY A 126 6.20 11.23 -4.01
CA GLY A 126 6.14 12.17 -5.13
C GLY A 126 5.18 11.74 -6.24
N PHE A 127 4.25 10.83 -5.99
CA PHE A 127 3.29 10.34 -6.99
C PHE A 127 2.51 11.47 -7.68
N GLN A 128 2.33 12.60 -7.02
CA GLN A 128 1.59 13.76 -7.53
C GLN A 128 2.16 14.34 -8.83
N GLN A 129 3.46 14.17 -9.05
CA GLN A 129 4.13 14.65 -10.26
C GLN A 129 3.82 13.78 -11.49
N TYR A 130 3.31 12.57 -11.25
CA TYR A 130 3.06 11.56 -12.28
C TYR A 130 1.58 11.20 -12.41
N LEU A 131 0.77 11.58 -11.41
CA LEU A 131 -0.65 11.28 -11.38
C LEU A 131 -1.45 12.47 -11.88
N PRO A 132 -2.13 12.38 -13.04
CA PRO A 132 -3.05 13.40 -13.50
C PRO A 132 -4.17 13.68 -12.49
N ALA A 133 -4.63 14.93 -12.41
CA ALA A 133 -5.65 15.32 -11.44
C ALA A 133 -6.97 14.55 -11.60
N ASP A 134 -7.33 14.25 -12.84
CA ASP A 134 -8.54 13.46 -13.16
C ASP A 134 -8.41 12.03 -12.65
N LEU A 135 -7.21 11.46 -12.76
CA LEU A 135 -6.91 10.11 -12.30
C LEU A 135 -6.94 9.99 -10.78
N GLU A 136 -6.56 11.02 -10.03
CA GLU A 136 -6.66 11.04 -8.56
C GLU A 136 -8.12 10.80 -8.11
N ARG A 137 -9.06 11.39 -8.84
CA ARG A 137 -10.48 11.20 -8.60
C ARG A 137 -10.93 9.78 -9.01
N GLU A 138 -10.52 9.33 -10.17
CA GLU A 138 -10.87 8.00 -10.70
C GLU A 138 -10.37 6.86 -9.80
N ILE A 139 -9.17 6.94 -9.26
CA ILE A 139 -8.58 5.94 -8.35
C ILE A 139 -9.51 5.64 -7.16
N LEU A 140 -10.16 6.66 -6.62
CA LEU A 140 -11.03 6.51 -5.45
C LEU A 140 -12.49 6.24 -5.81
N PHE A 141 -12.95 6.65 -6.98
CA PHE A 141 -14.36 6.62 -7.36
C PHE A 141 -14.72 5.44 -8.28
N ALA A 142 -13.80 5.03 -9.15
CA ALA A 142 -14.03 3.90 -10.07
C ALA A 142 -13.92 2.52 -9.42
N ALA A 143 -13.72 2.46 -8.10
CA ALA A 143 -13.56 1.20 -7.35
C ALA A 143 -14.88 0.43 -7.16
N GLY A 144 -16.01 0.95 -7.61
CA GLY A 144 -17.30 0.26 -7.50
C GLY A 144 -17.31 -1.08 -8.27
N GLY A 145 -17.54 -2.17 -7.54
CA GLY A 145 -17.74 -3.51 -8.11
C GLY A 145 -16.48 -4.31 -8.46
N LYS A 146 -15.27 -3.74 -8.41
CA LYS A 146 -14.02 -4.44 -8.72
C LYS A 146 -13.14 -4.59 -7.49
N ARG A 147 -12.48 -5.72 -7.35
CA ARG A 147 -11.43 -5.89 -6.36
C ARG A 147 -10.28 -4.95 -6.69
N ARG A 148 -9.96 -4.03 -5.79
CA ARG A 148 -8.83 -3.12 -5.96
C ARG A 148 -8.10 -2.93 -4.65
N CYS A 149 -6.77 -2.99 -4.70
CA CYS A 149 -5.90 -2.65 -3.60
C CYS A 149 -5.14 -1.38 -3.94
N ILE A 150 -5.19 -0.38 -3.06
CA ILE A 150 -4.42 0.85 -3.22
C ILE A 150 -3.47 0.97 -2.04
N VAL A 151 -2.18 1.12 -2.33
CA VAL A 151 -1.15 1.37 -1.32
C VAL A 151 -0.63 2.79 -1.48
N ILE A 152 -0.73 3.60 -0.43
CA ILE A 152 -0.32 5.00 -0.41
C ILE A 152 0.83 5.16 0.58
N THR A 153 1.97 5.68 0.12
CA THR A 153 3.10 5.96 1.02
C THR A 153 3.01 7.33 1.65
N ASP A 154 3.73 7.51 2.75
CA ASP A 154 3.89 8.80 3.46
C ASP A 154 2.57 9.49 3.86
N ILE A 155 1.54 8.70 4.22
CA ILE A 155 0.18 9.17 4.57
C ILE A 155 0.15 10.22 5.69
N TYR A 156 1.17 10.28 6.53
CA TYR A 156 1.32 11.28 7.60
C TYR A 156 2.43 12.30 7.34
N LYS A 157 3.17 12.16 6.23
CA LYS A 157 4.28 13.06 5.89
C LYS A 157 3.99 13.95 4.70
N SER A 158 3.13 13.51 3.78
CA SER A 158 2.70 14.27 2.61
C SER A 158 1.27 14.77 2.79
N ARG A 159 1.04 16.07 2.58
CA ARG A 159 -0.31 16.67 2.66
C ARG A 159 -1.26 15.99 1.67
N GLN A 160 -0.80 15.70 0.47
CA GLN A 160 -1.61 15.14 -0.60
C GLN A 160 -1.87 13.64 -0.36
N ALA A 161 -0.85 12.87 0.03
CA ALA A 161 -1.03 11.48 0.44
C ALA A 161 -2.00 11.36 1.63
N GLY A 162 -1.89 12.26 2.61
CA GLY A 162 -2.81 12.31 3.76
C GLY A 162 -4.24 12.70 3.37
N ARG A 163 -4.43 13.57 2.38
CA ARG A 163 -5.76 13.91 1.84
C ARG A 163 -6.38 12.68 1.16
N LEU A 164 -5.65 12.08 0.24
CA LEU A 164 -6.09 10.89 -0.50
C LEU A 164 -6.38 9.71 0.43
N TRP A 165 -5.53 9.50 1.43
CA TRP A 165 -5.75 8.50 2.48
C TRP A 165 -7.07 8.71 3.23
N ARG A 166 -7.35 9.95 3.68
CA ARG A 166 -8.60 10.25 4.38
C ARG A 166 -9.82 10.00 3.51
N GLN A 167 -9.81 10.48 2.28
CA GLN A 167 -10.90 10.27 1.32
C GLN A 167 -11.10 8.77 1.01
N GLY A 168 -10.01 8.04 0.77
CA GLY A 168 -10.06 6.60 0.50
C GLY A 168 -10.60 5.80 1.67
N ARG A 169 -10.28 6.17 2.92
CA ARG A 169 -10.79 5.51 4.12
C ARG A 169 -12.31 5.56 4.27
N GLU A 170 -12.95 6.57 3.75
CA GLU A 170 -14.42 6.70 3.81
C GLU A 170 -15.10 5.70 2.86
N ARG A 171 -14.43 5.34 1.78
CA ARG A 171 -14.97 4.53 0.69
C ARG A 171 -14.52 3.07 0.72
N ALA A 172 -13.30 2.81 1.11
CA ALA A 172 -12.74 1.47 1.13
C ALA A 172 -13.49 0.54 2.11
N THR A 173 -13.61 -0.71 1.71
CA THR A 173 -14.16 -1.76 2.55
C THR A 173 -13.24 -2.05 3.73
N VAL A 174 -11.93 -2.17 3.45
CA VAL A 174 -10.92 -2.41 4.48
C VAL A 174 -9.82 -1.36 4.39
N CYS A 175 -9.41 -0.83 5.55
CA CYS A 175 -8.31 0.11 5.67
C CYS A 175 -7.27 -0.40 6.66
N LEU A 176 -6.01 -0.44 6.23
CA LEU A 176 -4.88 -0.77 7.10
C LEU A 176 -3.96 0.45 7.20
N ASP A 177 -3.86 0.98 8.39
CA ASP A 177 -2.93 2.05 8.72
C ASP A 177 -1.66 1.44 9.29
N MET A 178 -0.57 1.55 8.54
CA MET A 178 0.72 0.97 8.89
C MET A 178 1.76 2.06 9.19
N MET A 179 1.32 3.25 9.55
CA MET A 179 2.15 4.42 9.85
C MET A 179 2.91 4.99 8.64
N TRP A 180 3.61 4.13 7.90
CA TRP A 180 4.39 4.51 6.70
C TRP A 180 3.57 4.39 5.42
N TYR A 181 2.61 3.48 5.44
CA TYR A 181 1.71 3.14 4.34
C TYR A 181 0.28 3.12 4.82
N GLY A 182 -0.61 3.59 3.98
CA GLY A 182 -2.04 3.28 4.06
C GLY A 182 -2.37 2.25 2.98
N ILE A 183 -3.05 1.17 3.34
CA ILE A 183 -3.56 0.19 2.40
C ILE A 183 -5.08 0.25 2.42
N LEU A 184 -5.67 0.42 1.26
CA LEU A 184 -7.11 0.46 1.04
C LEU A 184 -7.50 -0.73 0.17
N LEU A 185 -8.44 -1.54 0.66
CA LEU A 185 -9.02 -2.63 -0.11
C LEU A 185 -10.48 -2.29 -0.45
N PHE A 186 -10.80 -2.39 -1.72
CA PHE A 186 -12.14 -2.25 -2.25
C PHE A 186 -12.59 -3.62 -2.75
N ASP A 187 -13.41 -4.28 -1.97
CA ASP A 187 -14.03 -5.57 -2.31
C ASP A 187 -15.30 -5.70 -1.47
N GLU A 188 -16.44 -5.68 -2.11
CA GLU A 188 -17.76 -5.75 -1.46
C GLU A 188 -18.00 -7.06 -0.70
N LYS A 189 -17.24 -8.12 -1.04
CA LYS A 189 -17.31 -9.41 -0.36
C LYS A 189 -16.62 -9.42 0.98
N LEU A 190 -15.79 -8.40 1.27
CA LEU A 190 -15.08 -8.29 2.53
C LEU A 190 -15.92 -7.60 3.60
N GLN A 191 -15.77 -8.06 4.83
CA GLN A 191 -16.34 -7.36 5.98
C GLN A 191 -15.63 -6.01 6.18
N LYS A 192 -16.40 -4.95 6.33
CA LYS A 192 -15.90 -3.59 6.56
C LYS A 192 -15.03 -3.54 7.82
N GLY A 193 -13.81 -3.00 7.70
CA GLY A 193 -12.89 -2.95 8.83
C GLY A 193 -11.79 -1.88 8.71
N ARG A 194 -11.31 -1.41 9.86
CA ARG A 194 -10.23 -0.43 9.98
C ARG A 194 -9.20 -0.93 10.97
N TYR A 195 -7.98 -1.12 10.52
CA TYR A 195 -6.92 -1.76 11.30
C TYR A 195 -5.68 -0.87 11.37
N ASN A 196 -5.09 -0.75 12.55
CA ASN A 196 -3.82 -0.07 12.76
C ASN A 196 -2.76 -1.14 13.06
N LEU A 197 -1.78 -1.27 12.16
CA LEU A 197 -0.73 -2.28 12.24
C LEU A 197 0.63 -1.62 12.40
N ILE A 198 1.48 -2.19 13.24
CA ILE A 198 2.90 -1.81 13.36
C ILE A 198 3.72 -2.99 12.85
N ILE A 199 4.59 -2.72 11.87
CA ILE A 199 5.55 -3.68 11.30
C ILE A 199 6.96 -3.36 11.75
#